data_998b01e16c90791075760bb9d49f9a65
#
_entry.id   998b01e16c90791075760bb9d49f9a65
#
_cell.length_a   1.000
_cell.length_b   1.000
_cell.length_c   1.000
_cell.angle_alpha   90.00
_cell.angle_beta   90.00
_cell.angle_gamma   90.00
#
_symmetry.space_group_name_H-M   'P 1'
#
loop_
_entity.id
_entity.type
_entity.pdbx_description
1 polymer ?
#
loop_
_entity_poly.entity_id
_entity_poly.type
_entity_poly.pdbx_seq_one_letter_code
_entity_poly.pdbx_strand_id
1 'polypeptide(L)'
;AFAAVNGYAQYDVSNDRECGQIHPQTGVGQRITSSESISLKKVSEQQYRGVLYLDLMQDEDYYGRGECHWEMTGARVSLKASGKQEETAFLPFIETKDVIAGKPVTLYFWKGGYPKEDIEDYADNGLPSASDFKPELRDELFSVTLMAKEVSP
;
A
#
# COMPACT_ATOMS: atom_id res chain seq x y z
N ALA A 1 3.20 -6.00 19.23
CA ALA A 1 2.53 -4.71 18.99
C ALA A 1 3.37 -3.82 18.08
N PHE A 2 2.72 -2.97 17.29
CA PHE A 2 3.37 -2.04 16.38
C PHE A 2 3.21 -0.62 16.89
N ALA A 3 4.32 0.07 17.12
CA ALA A 3 4.30 1.47 17.53
C ALA A 3 4.32 2.43 16.34
N ALA A 4 4.81 1.98 15.18
CA ALA A 4 4.84 2.78 13.96
C ALA A 4 3.90 2.18 12.92
N VAL A 5 2.77 2.85 12.69
CA VAL A 5 1.72 2.45 11.75
C VAL A 5 1.45 3.63 10.83
N ASN A 6 1.77 3.47 9.53
CA ASN A 6 1.61 4.52 8.54
C ASN A 6 0.84 4.02 7.34
N GLY A 7 -0.07 4.84 6.82
CA GLY A 7 -0.86 4.51 5.65
C GLY A 7 -0.50 5.36 4.44
N TYR A 8 -0.62 4.75 3.26
CA TYR A 8 -0.33 5.41 1.97
C TYR A 8 -1.34 4.98 0.93
N ALA A 9 -1.82 5.93 0.13
CA ALA A 9 -2.61 5.64 -1.07
C ALA A 9 -1.70 5.81 -2.28
N GLN A 10 -1.76 4.85 -3.19
CA GLN A 10 -0.96 4.83 -4.41
C GLN A 10 -1.79 5.27 -5.60
N TYR A 11 -1.28 6.22 -6.38
CA TYR A 11 -1.93 6.73 -7.58
C TYR A 11 -0.97 6.63 -8.77
N ASP A 12 -1.50 6.24 -9.91
CA ASP A 12 -0.74 6.17 -11.16
C ASP A 12 -1.52 6.88 -12.26
N VAL A 13 -0.79 7.47 -13.19
CA VAL A 13 -1.39 8.01 -14.42
C VAL A 13 -1.60 6.83 -15.37
N SER A 14 -2.84 6.61 -15.80
CA SER A 14 -3.21 5.49 -16.67
C SER A 14 -2.77 5.68 -18.12
N ASN A 15 -2.67 6.91 -18.57
CA ASN A 15 -2.33 7.27 -19.96
C ASN A 15 -0.96 7.95 -20.08
N ASP A 16 0.01 7.52 -19.28
CA ASP A 16 1.34 8.12 -19.21
C ASP A 16 2.09 8.09 -20.56
N ARG A 17 1.81 7.10 -21.42
CA ARG A 17 2.41 7.00 -22.74
C ARG A 17 2.00 8.14 -23.65
N GLU A 18 0.75 8.62 -23.54
CA GLU A 18 0.21 9.70 -24.34
C GLU A 18 0.53 11.08 -23.76
N CYS A 19 0.39 11.24 -22.44
CA CYS A 19 0.48 12.55 -21.78
C CYS A 19 1.79 12.80 -21.05
N GLY A 20 2.57 11.76 -20.78
CA GLY A 20 3.76 11.85 -19.93
C GLY A 20 4.97 12.43 -20.65
N GLN A 21 5.98 12.78 -19.87
CA GLN A 21 7.26 13.26 -20.38
C GLN A 21 7.97 12.16 -21.14
N ILE A 22 8.52 12.49 -22.33
CA ILE A 22 9.23 11.51 -23.14
C ILE A 22 10.65 11.32 -22.60
N HIS A 23 11.04 10.06 -22.41
CA HIS A 23 12.41 9.73 -22.02
C HIS A 23 13.36 9.99 -23.21
N PRO A 24 14.40 10.82 -23.03
CA PRO A 24 15.24 11.25 -24.15
C PRO A 24 16.00 10.12 -24.87
N GLN A 25 16.27 9.02 -24.20
CA GLN A 25 17.03 7.90 -24.79
C GLN A 25 16.13 6.88 -25.49
N THR A 26 14.92 6.65 -24.98
CA THR A 26 14.02 5.59 -25.47
C THR A 26 12.87 6.10 -26.30
N GLY A 27 12.55 7.39 -26.21
CA GLY A 27 11.39 7.98 -26.88
C GLY A 27 10.05 7.56 -26.31
N VAL A 28 10.04 6.87 -25.16
CA VAL A 28 8.82 6.37 -24.50
C VAL A 28 8.41 7.32 -23.39
N GLY A 29 7.09 7.48 -23.16
CA GLY A 29 6.57 8.26 -22.05
C GLY A 29 7.02 7.69 -20.72
N GLN A 30 7.41 8.55 -19.79
CA GLN A 30 7.82 8.15 -18.45
C GLN A 30 6.60 7.80 -17.61
N ARG A 31 6.74 6.78 -16.76
CA ARG A 31 5.71 6.40 -15.79
C ARG A 31 5.54 7.51 -14.75
N ILE A 32 4.29 7.86 -14.45
CA ILE A 32 3.96 8.90 -13.48
C ILE A 32 3.17 8.25 -12.34
N THR A 33 3.75 8.30 -11.15
CA THR A 33 3.15 7.71 -9.95
C THR A 33 3.21 8.69 -8.80
N SER A 34 2.33 8.51 -7.82
CA SER A 34 2.35 9.28 -6.59
C SER A 34 1.92 8.40 -5.42
N SER A 35 2.57 8.59 -4.27
CA SER A 35 2.22 7.93 -3.02
C SER A 35 1.85 9.02 -2.01
N GLU A 36 0.59 9.00 -1.58
CA GLU A 36 0.05 10.03 -0.71
C GLU A 36 -0.24 9.44 0.68
N SER A 37 0.18 10.16 1.73
CA SER A 37 -0.01 9.70 3.11
C SER A 37 -1.47 9.69 3.51
N ILE A 38 -1.86 8.65 4.26
CA ILE A 38 -3.16 8.55 4.91
C ILE A 38 -2.91 8.68 6.40
N SER A 39 -3.58 9.65 7.05
CA SER A 39 -3.54 9.77 8.50
C SER A 39 -4.32 8.63 9.13
N LEU A 40 -3.63 7.78 9.90
CA LEU A 40 -4.25 6.67 10.63
C LEU A 40 -4.37 7.02 12.11
N LYS A 41 -5.57 6.81 12.65
CA LYS A 41 -5.85 6.97 14.09
C LYS A 41 -6.03 5.61 14.73
N LYS A 42 -5.36 5.40 15.86
CA LYS A 42 -5.55 4.21 16.68
C LYS A 42 -6.92 4.26 17.34
N VAL A 43 -7.75 3.25 17.04
CA VAL A 43 -9.10 3.11 17.61
C VAL A 43 -9.05 2.18 18.82
N SER A 44 -8.24 1.13 18.75
CA SER A 44 -7.98 0.18 19.82
C SER A 44 -6.57 -0.38 19.67
N GLU A 45 -6.15 -1.28 20.55
CA GLU A 45 -4.81 -1.89 20.50
C GLU A 45 -4.52 -2.57 19.15
N GLN A 46 -5.56 -3.02 18.44
CA GLN A 46 -5.42 -3.80 17.22
C GLN A 46 -6.15 -3.20 16.02
N GLN A 47 -6.68 -1.99 16.16
CA GLN A 47 -7.48 -1.38 15.10
C GLN A 47 -7.08 0.07 14.84
N TYR A 48 -6.88 0.38 13.57
CA TYR A 48 -6.60 1.73 13.09
C TYR A 48 -7.59 2.12 12.01
N ARG A 49 -7.86 3.42 11.90
CA ARG A 49 -8.81 3.97 10.94
C ARG A 49 -8.23 5.20 10.28
N GLY A 50 -8.47 5.34 8.99
CA GLY A 50 -8.09 6.51 8.21
C GLY A 50 -9.08 6.76 7.09
N VAL A 51 -8.91 7.87 6.40
CA VAL A 51 -9.74 8.25 5.24
C VAL A 51 -8.85 8.34 4.02
N LEU A 52 -9.30 7.77 2.92
CA LEU A 52 -8.65 7.90 1.62
C LEU A 52 -9.65 8.41 0.59
N TYR A 53 -9.12 9.00 -0.49
CA TYR A 53 -9.92 9.55 -1.57
C TYR A 53 -9.50 8.89 -2.89
N LEU A 54 -10.46 8.31 -3.60
CA LEU A 54 -10.20 7.67 -4.89
C LEU A 54 -9.76 8.68 -5.95
N ASP A 55 -10.26 9.90 -5.85
CA ASP A 55 -10.08 10.99 -6.82
C ASP A 55 -9.22 12.13 -6.27
N LEU A 56 -8.26 11.82 -5.41
CA LEU A 56 -7.40 12.82 -4.76
C LEU A 56 -6.59 13.63 -5.79
N MET A 57 -6.08 12.97 -6.83
CA MET A 57 -5.18 13.57 -7.80
C MET A 57 -5.97 14.23 -8.92
N GLN A 58 -5.51 15.41 -9.34
CA GLN A 58 -6.19 16.19 -10.38
C GLN A 58 -5.67 15.86 -11.77
N ASP A 59 -6.60 15.57 -12.69
CA ASP A 59 -6.27 15.36 -14.10
C ASP A 59 -5.92 16.69 -14.73
N GLU A 60 -4.72 16.78 -15.31
CA GLU A 60 -4.23 18.00 -15.95
C GLU A 60 -3.26 17.67 -17.09
N ASP A 61 -3.03 18.65 -17.95
CA ASP A 61 -1.97 18.59 -18.96
C ASP A 61 -0.66 19.10 -18.33
N TYR A 62 0.10 18.18 -17.73
CA TYR A 62 1.31 18.53 -17.01
C TYR A 62 2.53 18.78 -17.90
N TYR A 63 2.53 18.23 -19.12
CA TYR A 63 3.72 18.22 -19.99
C TYR A 63 3.47 18.76 -21.39
N GLY A 64 2.30 19.32 -21.67
CA GLY A 64 1.95 19.85 -22.99
C GLY A 64 1.65 18.76 -24.02
N ARG A 65 1.34 17.54 -23.60
CA ARG A 65 1.08 16.38 -24.47
C ARG A 65 -0.33 15.82 -24.33
N GLY A 66 -1.22 16.55 -23.68
CA GLY A 66 -2.58 16.13 -23.39
C GLY A 66 -2.81 15.90 -21.91
N GLU A 67 -4.07 15.76 -21.54
CA GLU A 67 -4.48 15.58 -20.15
C GLU A 67 -4.07 14.21 -19.61
N CYS A 68 -3.39 14.19 -18.48
CA CYS A 68 -3.05 12.97 -17.76
C CYS A 68 -4.20 12.57 -16.85
N HIS A 69 -4.59 11.29 -16.91
CA HIS A 69 -5.66 10.75 -16.09
C HIS A 69 -5.11 9.90 -14.94
N TRP A 70 -5.43 10.29 -13.71
CA TRP A 70 -5.00 9.60 -12.51
C TRP A 70 -5.98 8.52 -12.09
N GLU A 71 -5.43 7.40 -11.62
CA GLU A 71 -6.20 6.32 -11.01
C GLU A 71 -5.53 5.90 -9.71
N MET A 72 -6.33 5.63 -8.68
CA MET A 72 -5.81 4.97 -7.48
C MET A 72 -5.57 3.50 -7.79
N THR A 73 -4.37 2.99 -7.51
CA THR A 73 -4.06 1.57 -7.66
C THR A 73 -4.37 0.77 -6.41
N GLY A 74 -4.22 1.39 -5.25
CA GLY A 74 -4.52 0.74 -3.99
C GLY A 74 -4.02 1.54 -2.80
N ALA A 75 -4.08 0.91 -1.65
CA ALA A 75 -3.59 1.49 -0.40
C ALA A 75 -2.70 0.50 0.32
N ARG A 76 -1.69 1.02 1.00
CA ARG A 76 -0.70 0.23 1.74
C ARG A 76 -0.57 0.76 3.15
N VAL A 77 -0.38 -0.17 4.08
CA VAL A 77 -0.03 0.18 5.45
C VAL A 77 1.38 -0.33 5.73
N SER A 78 2.19 0.49 6.38
CA SER A 78 3.51 0.09 6.86
C SER A 78 3.45 -0.11 8.36
N LEU A 79 3.77 -1.32 8.81
CA LEU A 79 3.77 -1.69 10.22
C LEU A 79 5.20 -2.01 10.64
N LYS A 80 5.73 -1.26 11.59
CA LYS A 80 7.04 -1.51 12.20
C LYS A 80 6.93 -1.55 13.72
N ALA A 81 7.84 -2.28 14.36
CA ALA A 81 7.84 -2.40 15.81
C ALA A 81 7.92 -1.05 16.51
N SER A 82 8.88 -0.20 16.15
CA SER A 82 9.04 1.14 16.72
C SER A 82 9.31 2.23 15.69
N GLY A 83 9.52 1.88 14.42
CA GLY A 83 9.78 2.82 13.33
C GLY A 83 11.25 2.96 12.97
N LYS A 84 12.12 2.15 13.53
CA LYS A 84 13.55 2.16 13.20
C LYS A 84 13.79 1.59 11.81
N GLN A 85 14.81 2.10 11.13
CA GLN A 85 15.13 1.71 9.76
C GLN A 85 15.46 0.23 9.63
N GLU A 86 16.19 -0.34 10.57
CA GLU A 86 16.60 -1.75 10.54
C GLU A 86 15.48 -2.76 10.83
N GLU A 87 14.32 -2.29 11.25
CA GLU A 87 13.18 -3.18 11.55
C GLU A 87 12.48 -3.64 10.29
N THR A 88 11.87 -4.82 10.37
CA THR A 88 11.01 -5.34 9.29
C THR A 88 9.83 -4.41 9.06
N ALA A 89 9.62 -4.00 7.82
CA ALA A 89 8.41 -3.31 7.41
C ALA A 89 7.39 -4.35 6.91
N PHE A 90 6.30 -4.53 7.64
CA PHE A 90 5.18 -5.36 7.19
C PHE A 90 4.26 -4.47 6.36
N LEU A 91 4.03 -4.85 5.10
CA LEU A 91 3.42 -3.98 4.10
C LEU A 91 2.16 -4.59 3.48
N PRO A 92 1.07 -4.79 4.24
CA PRO A 92 -0.18 -5.24 3.65
C PRO A 92 -0.70 -4.20 2.65
N PHE A 93 -1.29 -4.69 1.56
CA PHE A 93 -1.78 -3.89 0.45
C PHE A 93 -3.19 -4.31 0.05
N ILE A 94 -4.05 -3.33 -0.21
CA ILE A 94 -5.39 -3.57 -0.75
C ILE A 94 -5.52 -2.88 -2.11
N GLU A 95 -5.92 -3.65 -3.12
CA GLU A 95 -6.13 -3.11 -4.46
C GLU A 95 -7.41 -2.28 -4.54
N THR A 96 -7.42 -1.30 -5.44
CA THR A 96 -8.57 -0.41 -5.63
C THR A 96 -9.88 -1.16 -5.91
N LYS A 97 -9.82 -2.26 -6.68
CA LYS A 97 -11.01 -3.07 -6.95
C LYS A 97 -11.68 -3.58 -5.67
N ASP A 98 -10.88 -3.97 -4.68
CA ASP A 98 -11.39 -4.46 -3.40
C ASP A 98 -11.87 -3.31 -2.50
N VAL A 99 -11.21 -2.15 -2.60
CA VAL A 99 -11.66 -0.92 -1.93
C VAL A 99 -13.05 -0.53 -2.40
N ILE A 100 -13.25 -0.48 -3.71
CA ILE A 100 -14.54 -0.11 -4.32
C ILE A 100 -15.62 -1.13 -3.99
N ALA A 101 -15.29 -2.41 -4.01
CA ALA A 101 -16.22 -3.49 -3.70
C ALA A 101 -16.54 -3.61 -2.21
N GLY A 102 -15.81 -2.91 -1.35
CA GLY A 102 -15.95 -3.06 0.11
C GLY A 102 -15.52 -4.44 0.61
N LYS A 103 -14.65 -5.10 -0.15
CA LYS A 103 -14.20 -6.46 0.15
C LYS A 103 -12.98 -6.44 1.06
N PRO A 104 -13.03 -7.11 2.23
CA PRO A 104 -11.85 -7.18 3.10
C PRO A 104 -10.76 -8.04 2.47
N VAL A 105 -9.51 -7.63 2.68
CA VAL A 105 -8.32 -8.37 2.27
C VAL A 105 -7.52 -8.70 3.51
N THR A 106 -7.26 -9.98 3.73
CA THR A 106 -6.46 -10.46 4.85
C THR A 106 -5.14 -11.02 4.33
N LEU A 107 -4.04 -10.55 4.92
CA LEU A 107 -2.71 -11.03 4.60
C LEU A 107 -2.07 -11.62 5.85
N TYR A 108 -1.28 -12.66 5.66
CA TYR A 108 -0.61 -13.39 6.73
C TYR A 108 0.88 -13.13 6.70
N PHE A 109 1.45 -13.01 7.88
CA PHE A 109 2.88 -12.71 8.09
C PHE A 109 3.45 -13.65 9.13
N TRP A 110 4.72 -14.00 8.96
CA TRP A 110 5.43 -14.81 9.94
C TRP A 110 5.89 -13.95 11.12
N LYS A 111 5.59 -14.42 12.35
CA LYS A 111 5.99 -13.72 13.57
C LYS A 111 7.49 -13.63 13.76
N GLY A 112 8.24 -14.57 13.19
CA GLY A 112 9.70 -14.57 13.29
C GLY A 112 10.39 -13.40 12.62
N GLY A 113 9.71 -12.69 11.72
CA GLY A 113 10.23 -11.45 11.13
C GLY A 113 10.11 -10.22 12.03
N TYR A 114 9.44 -10.34 13.16
CA TYR A 114 9.25 -9.26 14.12
C TYR A 114 10.24 -9.38 15.28
N PRO A 115 10.92 -8.29 15.71
CA PRO A 115 10.87 -6.92 15.18
C PRO A 115 11.74 -6.70 13.95
N LYS A 116 12.70 -7.58 13.66
CA LYS A 116 13.57 -7.47 12.48
C LYS A 116 14.02 -8.83 11.98
N GLU A 117 14.37 -8.87 10.71
CA GLU A 117 14.98 -10.02 10.05
C GLU A 117 16.51 -9.93 10.08
N ASP A 118 17.17 -11.02 9.66
CA ASP A 118 18.63 -11.05 9.48
C ASP A 118 19.11 -10.06 8.41
N ILE A 119 18.23 -9.75 7.45
CA ILE A 119 18.47 -8.73 6.43
C ILE A 119 17.89 -7.41 6.92
N GLU A 120 18.73 -6.38 6.99
CA GLU A 120 18.27 -5.03 7.37
C GLU A 120 17.28 -4.47 6.35
N ASP A 121 16.33 -3.66 6.81
CA ASP A 121 15.32 -3.02 5.98
C ASP A 121 14.45 -4.00 5.20
N TYR A 122 14.26 -5.20 5.73
CA TYR A 122 13.43 -6.21 5.07
C TYR A 122 11.97 -5.77 4.96
N ALA A 123 11.42 -5.91 3.76
CA ALA A 123 10.01 -5.61 3.50
C ALA A 123 9.24 -6.92 3.29
N ASP A 124 8.22 -7.15 4.12
CA ASP A 124 7.36 -8.33 4.04
C ASP A 124 5.98 -7.90 3.56
N ASN A 125 5.63 -8.32 2.35
CA ASN A 125 4.34 -7.98 1.74
C ASN A 125 3.20 -8.92 2.18
N GLY A 126 3.53 -10.01 2.87
CA GLY A 126 2.55 -11.00 3.31
C GLY A 126 2.09 -11.94 2.20
N LEU A 127 1.34 -12.95 2.61
CA LEU A 127 0.76 -13.93 1.70
C LEU A 127 -0.75 -14.06 1.96
N PRO A 128 -1.55 -14.33 0.91
CA PRO A 128 -3.01 -14.32 1.03
C PRO A 128 -3.61 -15.48 1.80
N SER A 129 -2.83 -16.55 2.02
CA SER A 129 -3.32 -17.75 2.71
C SER A 129 -2.26 -18.31 3.65
N ALA A 130 -2.67 -18.78 4.83
CA ALA A 130 -1.78 -19.48 5.74
C ALA A 130 -1.16 -20.73 5.11
N SER A 131 -1.86 -21.36 4.16
CA SER A 131 -1.37 -22.55 3.45
C SER A 131 -0.22 -22.24 2.49
N ASP A 132 0.03 -20.97 2.16
CA ASP A 132 1.17 -20.55 1.33
C ASP A 132 2.50 -20.59 2.09
N PHE A 133 2.45 -20.70 3.42
CA PHE A 133 3.64 -20.84 4.26
C PHE A 133 4.01 -22.31 4.42
N LYS A 134 5.29 -22.56 4.72
CA LYS A 134 5.76 -23.91 5.07
C LYS A 134 4.97 -24.41 6.28
N PRO A 135 4.61 -25.72 6.34
CA PRO A 135 3.79 -26.24 7.43
C PRO A 135 4.32 -25.95 8.83
N GLU A 136 5.65 -25.96 9.01
CA GLU A 136 6.30 -25.70 10.30
C GLU A 136 6.17 -24.24 10.77
N LEU A 137 5.81 -23.31 9.88
CA LEU A 137 5.64 -21.89 10.20
C LEU A 137 4.18 -21.51 10.49
N ARG A 138 3.21 -22.35 10.13
CA ARG A 138 1.78 -22.00 10.17
C ARG A 138 1.24 -21.69 11.56
N ASP A 139 1.86 -22.20 12.60
CA ASP A 139 1.47 -21.92 13.99
C ASP A 139 2.06 -20.60 14.50
N GLU A 140 2.93 -19.96 13.71
CA GLU A 140 3.63 -18.75 14.08
C GLU A 140 3.32 -17.58 13.15
N LEU A 141 2.06 -17.49 12.71
CA LEU A 141 1.60 -16.43 11.83
C LEU A 141 0.74 -15.41 12.59
N PHE A 142 0.78 -14.17 12.12
CA PHE A 142 -0.23 -13.19 12.45
C PHE A 142 -0.88 -12.69 11.15
N SER A 143 -2.03 -12.06 11.26
CA SER A 143 -2.74 -11.56 10.09
C SER A 143 -3.08 -10.09 10.24
N VAL A 144 -3.18 -9.42 9.10
CA VAL A 144 -3.67 -8.04 9.00
C VAL A 144 -4.80 -8.02 7.98
N THR A 145 -5.92 -7.43 8.35
CA THR A 145 -7.07 -7.27 7.47
C THR A 145 -7.24 -5.80 7.12
N LEU A 146 -7.31 -5.51 5.83
CA LEU A 146 -7.61 -4.18 5.31
C LEU A 146 -9.00 -4.21 4.71
N MET A 147 -9.80 -3.19 5.04
CA MET A 147 -11.17 -3.07 4.52
C MET A 147 -11.52 -1.60 4.37
N ALA A 148 -12.19 -1.26 3.28
CA ALA A 148 -12.68 0.08 3.06
C ALA A 148 -14.21 0.07 3.03
N LYS A 149 -14.79 1.16 3.54
CA LYS A 149 -16.22 1.44 3.45
C LYS A 149 -16.41 2.78 2.76
N GLU A 150 -17.39 2.86 1.87
CA GLU A 150 -17.78 4.13 1.31
C GLU A 150 -18.46 4.96 2.39
N VAL A 151 -18.01 6.21 2.52
CA VAL A 151 -18.59 7.18 3.45
C VAL A 151 -19.24 8.26 2.61
N SER A 152 -20.53 8.46 2.81
CA SER A 152 -21.27 9.55 2.15
C SER A 152 -20.80 10.90 2.70
N PRO A 153 -20.56 11.89 1.82
CA PRO A 153 -20.17 13.23 2.27
C PRO A 153 -21.29 13.92 3.06
#